data_4ec7759d31653b9121d9fe2b2678ca74
#
_entry.id   4ec7759d31653b9121d9fe2b2678ca74
#
_cell.length_a   1.000
_cell.length_b   1.000
_cell.length_c   1.000
_cell.angle_alpha   90.00
_cell.angle_beta   90.00
_cell.angle_gamma   90.00
#
_symmetry.space_group_name_H-M   'P 1'
#
loop_
_entity.id
_entity.type
_entity.pdbx_description
1 polymer ?
#
loop_
_entity_poly.entity_id
_entity_poly.type
_entity_poly.pdbx_seq_one_letter_code
_entity_poly.pdbx_strand_id
1 'polypeptide(L)'
;MRIIGIDPGLRCLGWGVIEAEGSRLRHVANGHCLSGTGALAERLLALHSQLTEVLARHAPDMAAVEQTFVNRDGAGTLKLGQARGIAMLVPAQAGVPVAEYAPNAVKKAVVGVGHAEKHQVDHTVRLQLPGCDPAGPD
;
A
#
# COMPACT_ATOMS: atom_id res chain seq x y z
N MET A 1 -8.61 9.00 -12.76
CA MET A 1 -8.69 7.76 -12.01
C MET A 1 -7.80 7.85 -10.76
N ARG A 2 -8.36 7.59 -9.62
CA ARG A 2 -7.65 7.66 -8.36
C ARG A 2 -7.20 6.26 -7.92
N ILE A 3 -5.92 6.11 -7.63
CA ILE A 3 -5.33 4.82 -7.32
C ILE A 3 -4.65 4.90 -5.96
N ILE A 4 -4.93 3.92 -5.09
CA ILE A 4 -4.18 3.76 -3.85
C ILE A 4 -3.19 2.62 -4.01
N GLY A 5 -1.92 2.89 -3.73
CA GLY A 5 -0.89 1.86 -3.66
C GLY A 5 -0.65 1.51 -2.21
N ILE A 6 -0.54 0.22 -1.92
CA ILE A 6 -0.37 -0.26 -0.55
C ILE A 6 0.85 -1.18 -0.48
N ASP A 7 1.73 -0.88 0.45
CA ASP A 7 2.89 -1.69 0.77
C ASP A 7 2.64 -2.37 2.12
N PRO A 8 2.31 -3.67 2.13
CA PRO A 8 1.95 -4.35 3.37
C PRO A 8 3.15 -4.54 4.29
N GLY A 9 2.93 -4.33 5.56
CA GLY A 9 3.88 -4.64 6.62
C GLY A 9 3.11 -4.68 7.92
N LEU A 10 3.45 -5.59 8.81
CA LEU A 10 2.73 -5.72 10.07
C LEU A 10 2.97 -4.53 11.00
N ARG A 11 4.20 -4.10 11.11
CA ARG A 11 4.57 -2.98 11.97
C ARG A 11 4.15 -1.65 11.37
N CYS A 12 4.34 -1.53 10.06
CA CYS A 12 4.06 -0.31 9.32
C CYS A 12 3.54 -0.68 7.94
N LEU A 13 2.32 -0.27 7.65
CA LEU A 13 1.71 -0.45 6.35
C LEU A 13 1.73 0.89 5.64
N GLY A 14 2.49 0.98 4.55
CA GLY A 14 2.61 2.22 3.77
C GLY A 14 1.52 2.33 2.73
N TRP A 15 1.04 3.53 2.47
CA TRP A 15 0.05 3.78 1.43
C TRP A 15 0.29 5.11 0.76
N GLY A 16 -0.15 5.20 -0.47
CA GLY A 16 -0.10 6.44 -1.22
C GLY A 16 -1.22 6.50 -2.23
N VAL A 17 -1.74 7.70 -2.45
CA VAL A 17 -2.83 7.93 -3.37
C VAL A 17 -2.38 8.89 -4.45
N ILE A 18 -2.63 8.52 -5.69
CA ILE A 18 -2.35 9.36 -6.85
C ILE A 18 -3.61 9.53 -7.69
N GLU A 19 -3.66 10.62 -8.44
CA GLU A 19 -4.65 10.84 -9.47
C GLU A 19 -3.97 10.67 -10.82
N ALA A 20 -4.51 9.80 -11.66
CA ALA A 20 -3.99 9.54 -13.00
C ALA A 20 -5.00 9.97 -14.03
N GLU A 21 -4.63 10.91 -14.91
CA GLU A 21 -5.45 11.38 -16.00
C GLU A 21 -4.64 11.44 -17.29
N GLY A 22 -4.87 10.49 -18.20
CA GLY A 22 -4.07 10.36 -19.40
C GLY A 22 -2.61 10.11 -19.02
N SER A 23 -1.72 10.98 -19.46
CA SER A 23 -0.29 10.88 -19.14
C SER A 23 0.09 11.67 -17.88
N ARG A 24 -0.88 12.29 -17.21
CA ARG A 24 -0.62 13.09 -16.04
C ARG A 24 -0.83 12.29 -14.77
N LEU A 25 0.13 12.42 -13.85
CA LEU A 25 0.06 11.84 -12.52
C LEU A 25 0.20 12.95 -11.49
N ARG A 26 -0.66 12.92 -10.49
CA ARG A 26 -0.63 13.91 -9.43
C ARG A 26 -0.67 13.20 -8.09
N HIS A 27 0.26 13.55 -7.23
CA HIS A 27 0.26 13.08 -5.86
C HIS A 27 -0.93 13.69 -5.11
N VAL A 28 -1.72 12.86 -4.46
CA VAL A 28 -2.86 13.31 -3.66
C VAL A 28 -2.52 13.26 -2.18
N ALA A 29 -2.06 12.12 -1.70
CA ALA A 29 -1.74 11.94 -0.29
C ALA A 29 -0.86 10.70 -0.10
N ASN A 30 -0.20 10.63 1.03
CA ASN A 30 0.53 9.43 1.43
C ASN A 30 0.58 9.36 2.95
N GLY A 31 0.88 8.18 3.45
CA GLY A 31 1.01 7.98 4.88
C GLY A 31 1.30 6.54 5.21
N HIS A 32 1.11 6.22 6.45
CA HIS A 32 1.31 4.86 6.92
C HIS A 32 0.35 4.57 8.07
N CYS A 33 0.03 3.29 8.21
CA CYS A 33 -0.75 2.77 9.31
C CYS A 33 0.19 2.02 10.24
N LEU A 34 0.14 2.32 11.51
CA LEU A 34 1.02 1.72 12.52
C LEU A 34 0.21 0.79 13.38
N SER A 35 0.69 -0.45 13.54
CA SER A 35 -0.03 -1.44 14.32
C SER A 35 0.19 -1.29 15.82
N GLY A 36 1.20 -0.55 16.24
CA GLY A 36 1.52 -0.40 17.65
C GLY A 36 2.11 -1.66 18.25
N THR A 37 1.84 -1.86 19.52
CA THR A 37 2.29 -3.02 20.29
C THR A 37 1.07 -3.78 20.81
N GLY A 38 1.31 -4.96 21.35
CA GLY A 38 0.24 -5.76 21.93
C GLY A 38 0.01 -7.06 21.17
N ALA A 39 -1.16 -7.65 21.39
CA ALA A 39 -1.50 -8.91 20.76
C ALA A 39 -1.68 -8.75 19.25
N LEU A 40 -1.39 -9.80 18.52
CA LEU A 40 -1.49 -9.77 17.05
C LEU A 40 -2.87 -9.33 16.58
N ALA A 41 -3.93 -9.84 17.18
CA ALA A 41 -5.29 -9.47 16.78
C ALA A 41 -5.54 -7.98 16.92
N GLU A 42 -5.05 -7.37 18.00
CA GLU A 42 -5.17 -5.94 18.22
C GLU A 42 -4.36 -5.14 17.19
N ARG A 43 -3.18 -5.64 16.86
CA ARG A 43 -2.32 -5.00 15.86
C ARG A 43 -2.96 -5.04 14.48
N LEU A 44 -3.54 -6.17 14.11
CA LEU A 44 -4.25 -6.29 12.83
C LEU A 44 -5.49 -5.40 12.80
N LEU A 45 -6.21 -5.32 13.91
CA LEU A 45 -7.37 -4.43 14.01
C LEU A 45 -6.96 -2.97 13.83
N ALA A 46 -5.83 -2.57 14.40
CA ALA A 46 -5.32 -1.21 14.26
C ALA A 46 -5.03 -0.88 12.81
N LEU A 47 -4.37 -1.79 12.08
CA LEU A 47 -4.12 -1.59 10.65
C LEU A 47 -5.42 -1.53 9.85
N HIS A 48 -6.34 -2.43 10.13
CA HIS A 48 -7.63 -2.48 9.46
C HIS A 48 -8.40 -1.18 9.64
N SER A 49 -8.50 -0.70 10.86
CA SER A 49 -9.24 0.52 11.18
C SER A 49 -8.65 1.75 10.50
N GLN A 50 -7.33 1.89 10.55
CA GLN A 50 -6.65 3.03 9.94
C GLN A 50 -6.78 3.01 8.42
N LEU A 51 -6.58 1.86 7.81
CA LEU A 51 -6.67 1.75 6.35
C LEU A 51 -8.11 1.94 5.87
N THR A 52 -9.09 1.44 6.61
CA THR A 52 -10.51 1.67 6.31
C THR A 52 -10.80 3.17 6.25
N GLU A 53 -10.28 3.92 7.21
CA GLU A 53 -10.46 5.37 7.27
C GLU A 53 -9.79 6.07 6.08
N VAL A 54 -8.60 5.61 5.70
CA VAL A 54 -7.90 6.15 4.53
C VAL A 54 -8.72 5.94 3.26
N LEU A 55 -9.27 4.75 3.06
CA LEU A 55 -10.11 4.43 1.91
C LEU A 55 -11.36 5.31 1.88
N ALA A 56 -12.00 5.49 3.04
CA ALA A 56 -13.20 6.34 3.12
C ALA A 56 -12.88 7.80 2.80
N ARG A 57 -11.73 8.28 3.26
CA ARG A 57 -11.32 9.68 3.06
C ARG A 57 -10.97 9.97 1.62
N HIS A 58 -10.28 9.07 0.95
CA HIS A 58 -9.73 9.33 -0.38
C HIS A 58 -10.55 8.73 -1.52
N ALA A 59 -11.43 7.79 -1.22
CA ALA A 59 -12.33 7.16 -2.20
C ALA A 59 -11.62 6.76 -3.50
N PRO A 60 -10.60 5.91 -3.44
CA PRO A 60 -9.88 5.51 -4.65
C PRO A 60 -10.75 4.64 -5.54
N ASP A 61 -10.47 4.67 -6.85
CA ASP A 61 -11.17 3.87 -7.85
C ASP A 61 -10.59 2.46 -7.93
N MET A 62 -9.32 2.29 -7.59
CA MET A 62 -8.69 0.98 -7.55
C MET A 62 -7.55 0.97 -6.53
N ALA A 63 -7.21 -0.22 -6.07
CA ALA A 63 -6.10 -0.44 -5.17
C ALA A 63 -5.06 -1.35 -5.83
N ALA A 64 -3.80 -0.99 -5.65
CA ALA A 64 -2.66 -1.78 -6.10
C ALA A 64 -1.88 -2.22 -4.86
N VAL A 65 -1.82 -3.52 -4.62
CA VAL A 65 -1.12 -4.08 -3.47
C VAL A 65 0.13 -4.78 -3.96
N GLU A 66 1.27 -4.38 -3.40
CA GLU A 66 2.53 -5.00 -3.77
C GLU A 66 2.57 -6.45 -3.28
N GLN A 67 2.95 -7.36 -4.17
CA GLN A 67 3.19 -8.75 -3.80
C GLN A 67 4.41 -8.85 -2.92
N THR A 68 4.35 -9.76 -1.99
CA THR A 68 5.47 -10.02 -1.11
C THR A 68 6.04 -11.39 -1.43
N PHE A 69 7.36 -11.50 -1.37
CA PHE A 69 8.01 -12.77 -1.61
C PHE A 69 8.24 -13.50 -0.31
N VAL A 70 8.24 -14.83 -0.40
CA VAL A 70 8.62 -15.67 0.72
C VAL A 70 10.09 -15.37 1.05
N ASN A 71 10.34 -14.96 2.28
CA ASN A 71 11.70 -14.79 2.75
C ASN A 71 12.17 -16.05 3.50
N ARG A 72 13.41 -16.04 3.98
CA ARG A 72 13.98 -17.19 4.65
C ARG A 72 13.45 -17.39 6.07
N ASP A 73 12.90 -16.35 6.65
CA ASP A 73 12.32 -16.38 7.96
C ASP A 73 10.84 -16.71 7.89
N GLY A 74 10.47 -17.93 8.31
CA GLY A 74 9.08 -18.36 8.28
C GLY A 74 8.15 -17.50 9.13
N ALA A 75 8.64 -17.03 10.27
CA ALA A 75 7.84 -16.17 11.15
C ALA A 75 7.61 -14.81 10.50
N GLY A 76 8.65 -14.26 9.88
CA GLY A 76 8.53 -12.99 9.15
C GLY A 76 7.59 -13.11 7.95
N THR A 77 7.66 -14.23 7.23
CA THR A 77 6.76 -14.49 6.10
C THR A 77 5.32 -14.57 6.57
N LEU A 78 5.06 -15.21 7.70
CA LEU A 78 3.71 -15.30 8.26
C LEU A 78 3.17 -13.94 8.66
N LYS A 79 3.96 -13.14 9.36
CA LYS A 79 3.58 -11.79 9.76
C LYS A 79 3.25 -10.92 8.54
N LEU A 80 4.09 -11.02 7.52
CA LEU A 80 3.89 -10.27 6.29
C LEU A 80 2.61 -10.69 5.59
N GLY A 81 2.34 -12.00 5.55
CA GLY A 81 1.10 -12.53 4.97
C GLY A 81 -0.15 -12.05 5.70
N GLN A 82 -0.07 -11.95 7.02
CA GLN A 82 -1.18 -11.46 7.83
C GLN A 82 -1.46 -9.98 7.53
N ALA A 83 -0.42 -9.17 7.49
CA ALA A 83 -0.56 -7.75 7.14
C ALA A 83 -1.07 -7.58 5.71
N ARG A 84 -0.59 -8.42 4.79
CA ARG A 84 -1.02 -8.41 3.41
C ARG A 84 -2.49 -8.74 3.27
N GLY A 85 -2.98 -9.66 4.09
CA GLY A 85 -4.41 -9.98 4.15
C GLY A 85 -5.26 -8.75 4.45
N ILE A 86 -4.82 -7.93 5.39
CA ILE A 86 -5.51 -6.68 5.72
C ILE A 86 -5.46 -5.71 4.54
N ALA A 87 -4.29 -5.59 3.90
CA ALA A 87 -4.11 -4.68 2.76
C ALA A 87 -5.02 -5.02 1.58
N MET A 88 -5.38 -6.27 1.42
CA MET A 88 -6.28 -6.73 0.37
C MET A 88 -7.74 -6.68 0.80
N LEU A 89 -8.01 -7.06 2.05
CA LEU A 89 -9.38 -7.14 2.57
C LEU A 89 -10.04 -5.77 2.65
N VAL A 90 -9.34 -4.78 3.15
CA VAL A 90 -9.92 -3.45 3.37
C VAL A 90 -10.43 -2.81 2.07
N PRO A 91 -9.64 -2.75 0.99
CA PRO A 91 -10.19 -2.23 -0.28
C PRO A 91 -11.35 -3.07 -0.79
N ALA A 92 -11.28 -4.39 -0.67
CA ALA A 92 -12.36 -5.27 -1.10
C ALA A 92 -13.66 -4.98 -0.34
N GLN A 93 -13.56 -4.74 0.97
CA GLN A 93 -14.72 -4.36 1.79
C GLN A 93 -15.31 -3.03 1.35
N ALA A 94 -14.48 -2.13 0.86
CA ALA A 94 -14.91 -0.84 0.35
C ALA A 94 -15.48 -0.92 -1.08
N GLY A 95 -15.49 -2.09 -1.68
CA GLY A 95 -15.95 -2.26 -3.05
C GLY A 95 -14.95 -1.79 -4.10
N VAL A 96 -13.69 -1.61 -3.70
CA VAL A 96 -12.63 -1.13 -4.57
C VAL A 96 -11.91 -2.33 -5.19
N PRO A 97 -11.78 -2.39 -6.53
CA PRO A 97 -11.03 -3.48 -7.17
C PRO A 97 -9.58 -3.50 -6.69
N VAL A 98 -9.08 -4.70 -6.42
CA VAL A 98 -7.72 -4.90 -5.91
C VAL A 98 -6.90 -5.64 -6.95
N ALA A 99 -5.74 -5.08 -7.31
CA ALA A 99 -4.78 -5.74 -8.17
C ALA A 99 -3.49 -5.98 -7.39
N GLU A 100 -2.84 -7.10 -7.64
CA GLU A 100 -1.58 -7.45 -7.02
C GLU A 100 -0.46 -7.27 -8.02
N TYR A 101 0.63 -6.67 -7.57
CA TYR A 101 1.78 -6.40 -8.42
C TYR A 101 3.06 -6.87 -7.75
N ALA A 102 3.99 -7.42 -8.55
CA ALA A 102 5.31 -7.79 -8.07
C ALA A 102 6.05 -6.55 -7.54
N PRO A 103 7.05 -6.73 -6.67
CA PRO A 103 7.88 -5.60 -6.23
C PRO A 103 8.35 -4.80 -7.44
N ASN A 104 8.24 -3.48 -7.34
CA ASN A 104 8.48 -2.51 -8.42
C ASN A 104 7.39 -2.47 -9.50
N ALA A 105 6.46 -3.42 -9.53
CA ALA A 105 5.40 -3.41 -10.53
C ALA A 105 4.29 -2.42 -10.20
N VAL A 106 4.12 -2.05 -8.93
CA VAL A 106 3.21 -0.96 -8.55
C VAL A 106 3.65 0.31 -9.26
N LYS A 107 4.95 0.56 -9.25
CA LYS A 107 5.54 1.67 -10.00
C LYS A 107 5.20 1.56 -11.49
N LYS A 108 5.33 0.38 -12.08
CA LYS A 108 5.03 0.16 -13.49
C LYS A 108 3.55 0.33 -13.79
N ALA A 109 2.67 -0.13 -12.91
CA ALA A 109 1.23 0.02 -13.08
C ALA A 109 0.85 1.50 -13.12
N VAL A 110 1.43 2.30 -12.25
CA VAL A 110 1.22 3.74 -12.22
C VAL A 110 1.83 4.38 -13.47
N VAL A 111 3.03 3.97 -13.86
CA VAL A 111 3.71 4.47 -15.06
C VAL A 111 2.97 4.10 -16.33
N GLY A 112 2.28 2.95 -16.36
CA GLY A 112 1.48 2.55 -17.51
C GLY A 112 0.42 3.59 -17.87
N VAL A 113 0.01 4.40 -16.92
CA VAL A 113 -0.95 5.48 -17.13
C VAL A 113 -0.25 6.78 -17.52
N GLY A 114 1.00 6.98 -17.06
CA GLY A 114 1.72 8.22 -17.28
C GLY A 114 3.16 8.00 -17.73
N HIS A 115 3.32 7.40 -18.89
CA HIS A 115 4.63 6.97 -19.39
C HIS A 115 5.68 8.08 -19.44
N ALA A 116 5.25 9.27 -19.85
CA ALA A 116 6.15 10.41 -19.98
C ALA A 116 6.58 10.98 -18.62
N GLU A 117 5.91 10.55 -17.57
CA GLU A 117 6.12 11.05 -16.20
C GLU A 117 6.83 10.03 -15.31
N LYS A 118 7.61 9.15 -15.91
CA LYS A 118 8.26 8.08 -15.15
C LYS A 118 9.06 8.60 -13.97
N HIS A 119 9.77 9.68 -14.16
CA HIS A 119 10.58 10.29 -13.13
C HIS A 119 9.73 10.82 -11.99
N GLN A 120 8.63 11.46 -12.34
CA GLN A 120 7.65 11.97 -11.37
C GLN A 120 6.99 10.82 -10.61
N VAL A 121 6.70 9.73 -11.30
CA VAL A 121 6.13 8.54 -10.68
C VAL A 121 7.10 7.95 -9.64
N ASP A 122 8.36 7.82 -9.99
CA ASP A 122 9.39 7.33 -9.08
C ASP A 122 9.44 8.18 -7.82
N HIS A 123 9.41 9.48 -7.99
CA HIS A 123 9.42 10.42 -6.87
C HIS A 123 8.15 10.26 -6.02
N THR A 124 7.00 10.17 -6.66
CA THR A 124 5.72 10.01 -5.98
C THR A 124 5.68 8.72 -5.18
N VAL A 125 6.08 7.61 -5.77
CA VAL A 125 6.11 6.31 -5.08
C VAL A 125 7.04 6.36 -3.87
N ARG A 126 8.20 6.98 -4.00
CA ARG A 126 9.13 7.13 -2.88
C ARG A 126 8.56 7.98 -1.76
N LEU A 127 7.80 9.00 -2.11
CA LEU A 127 7.14 9.85 -1.12
C LEU A 127 5.99 9.13 -0.42
N GLN A 128 5.36 8.17 -1.10
CA GLN A 128 4.25 7.41 -0.54
C GLN A 128 4.69 6.42 0.53
N LEU A 129 5.94 5.98 0.48
CA LEU A 129 6.45 4.96 1.39
C LEU A 129 7.43 5.50 2.45
N PRO A 130 7.68 6.82 2.57
CA PRO A 130 8.60 7.29 3.59
C PRO A 130 8.00 7.10 4.98
N GLY A 131 8.84 6.93 5.93
CA GLY A 131 8.42 6.79 7.32
C GLY A 131 8.20 5.35 7.76
N CYS A 132 8.06 4.42 6.82
CA CYS A 132 8.12 3.01 7.14
C CYS A 132 9.59 2.62 7.22
N ASP A 133 10.03 2.23 8.38
CA ASP A 133 11.43 1.91 8.62
C ASP A 133 11.81 0.62 7.89
N PRO A 134 12.64 0.69 6.83
CA PRO A 134 13.02 -0.50 6.10
C PRO A 134 13.89 -1.46 6.90
N ALA A 135 14.47 -1.01 7.98
CA ALA A 135 15.23 -1.86 8.89
C ALA A 135 14.32 -2.57 9.88
N GLY A 136 13.05 -2.20 9.93
CA GLY A 136 12.09 -2.85 10.79
C GLY A 136 11.81 -4.28 10.32
N PRO A 137 11.81 -5.24 11.20
CA PRO A 137 11.70 -6.65 10.84
C PRO A 137 10.25 -7.10 10.72
N ASP A 138 9.48 -6.51 9.89
CA ASP A 138 8.10 -6.98 9.70
C ASP A 138 7.93 -7.91 8.52
#